data_f75f7f4c7fd053310cc662c1215aadaa
#
_entry.id   f75f7f4c7fd053310cc662c1215aadaa
#
_cell.length_a   1.000
_cell.length_b   1.000
_cell.length_c   1.000
_cell.angle_alpha   90.00
_cell.angle_beta   90.00
_cell.angle_gamma   90.00
#
_symmetry.space_group_name_H-M   'P 1'
#
loop_
_entity.id
_entity.type
_entity.pdbx_description
1 polymer ?
#
loop_
_entity_poly.entity_id
_entity_poly.type
_entity_poly.pdbx_seq_one_letter_code
_entity_poly.pdbx_strand_id
1 'polypeptide(L)'
;MATFVLVPGFWLGAWAWREVTGLLRARGHDVHPMTLTGVAERHHLAGPEVTLETHTIDIVRLIEVEDLRDVLLVGHSGGGMPVAQAADRVPDRIARVVYVESGPLPDGTAQFDTVPPEEQQRLRAAIGDGHLLPPPAWDPAADPTNLAGLDEPTLALLREQATPQPLRTATDPVRRTGGRPVPTALVASTFPLTVVREMIDQGHPYFTGLAGGRLFELPTGHWPMLSEPKGLADVLDAVARE
;
A
#
# COMPACT_ATOMS: atom_id res chain seq x y z
N MET A 1 -14.61 -3.81 18.03
CA MET A 1 -14.29 -4.80 16.97
C MET A 1 -14.45 -4.09 15.64
N ALA A 2 -13.46 -4.16 14.77
CA ALA A 2 -13.48 -3.56 13.44
C ALA A 2 -12.99 -4.59 12.42
N THR A 3 -13.36 -4.42 11.14
CA THR A 3 -12.95 -5.28 10.03
C THR A 3 -11.85 -4.60 9.25
N PHE A 4 -10.69 -5.24 9.10
CA PHE A 4 -9.55 -4.75 8.34
C PHE A 4 -9.32 -5.57 7.08
N VAL A 5 -9.09 -4.90 5.96
CA VAL A 5 -8.49 -5.50 4.76
C VAL A 5 -7.12 -4.87 4.57
N LEU A 6 -6.06 -5.69 4.59
CA LEU A 6 -4.67 -5.24 4.56
C LEU A 6 -4.05 -5.56 3.20
N VAL A 7 -3.75 -4.52 2.42
CA VAL A 7 -3.23 -4.62 1.05
C VAL A 7 -1.74 -4.26 1.05
N PRO A 8 -0.86 -5.18 0.62
CA PRO A 8 0.58 -4.93 0.58
C PRO A 8 0.98 -3.98 -0.55
N GLY A 9 2.16 -3.38 -0.41
CA GLY A 9 2.85 -2.67 -1.49
C GLY A 9 3.42 -3.61 -2.54
N PHE A 10 4.14 -3.02 -3.50
CA PHE A 10 4.77 -3.78 -4.58
C PHE A 10 5.69 -4.88 -4.04
N TRP A 11 5.83 -5.95 -4.82
CA TRP A 11 6.67 -7.14 -4.57
C TRP A 11 6.24 -8.03 -3.41
N LEU A 12 5.33 -7.56 -2.54
CA LEU A 12 4.96 -8.23 -1.30
C LEU A 12 3.60 -8.96 -1.42
N GLY A 13 3.38 -9.88 -0.49
CA GLY A 13 2.09 -10.56 -0.31
C GLY A 13 1.53 -10.41 1.10
N ALA A 14 0.48 -11.15 1.41
CA ALA A 14 -0.16 -11.18 2.74
C ALA A 14 0.83 -11.50 3.87
N TRP A 15 1.92 -12.22 3.56
CA TRP A 15 2.96 -12.58 4.50
C TRP A 15 3.60 -11.37 5.20
N ALA A 16 3.69 -10.23 4.50
CA ALA A 16 4.26 -9.00 5.06
C ALA A 16 3.43 -8.42 6.22
N TRP A 17 2.15 -8.73 6.25
CA TRP A 17 1.22 -8.29 7.30
C TRP A 17 1.06 -9.29 8.46
N ARG A 18 1.80 -10.41 8.46
CA ARG A 18 1.59 -11.53 9.40
C ARG A 18 1.60 -11.08 10.86
N GLU A 19 2.58 -10.29 11.27
CA GLU A 19 2.72 -9.85 12.65
C GLU A 19 1.63 -8.83 13.03
N VAL A 20 1.40 -7.82 12.20
CA VAL A 20 0.31 -6.84 12.41
C VAL A 20 -1.05 -7.54 12.47
N THR A 21 -1.28 -8.54 11.61
CA THR A 21 -2.51 -9.36 11.63
C THR A 21 -2.70 -10.07 12.96
N GLY A 22 -1.64 -10.71 13.47
CA GLY A 22 -1.66 -11.38 14.78
C GLY A 22 -1.99 -10.42 15.92
N LEU A 23 -1.37 -9.25 15.92
CA LEU A 23 -1.58 -8.21 16.93
C LEU A 23 -3.00 -7.63 16.90
N LEU A 24 -3.54 -7.35 15.72
CA LEU A 24 -4.91 -6.83 15.57
C LEU A 24 -5.96 -7.89 15.96
N ARG A 25 -5.77 -9.15 15.54
CA ARG A 25 -6.65 -10.27 15.93
C ARG A 25 -6.64 -10.51 17.43
N ALA A 26 -5.48 -10.40 18.09
CA ALA A 26 -5.38 -10.49 19.56
C ALA A 26 -6.16 -9.38 20.28
N ARG A 27 -6.48 -8.26 19.61
CA ARG A 27 -7.33 -7.17 20.11
C ARG A 27 -8.81 -7.34 19.76
N GLY A 28 -9.17 -8.47 19.13
CA GLY A 28 -10.55 -8.79 18.79
C GLY A 28 -11.04 -8.20 17.47
N HIS A 29 -10.15 -7.76 16.60
CA HIS A 29 -10.51 -7.31 15.25
C HIS A 29 -10.63 -8.49 14.27
N ASP A 30 -11.48 -8.33 13.26
CA ASP A 30 -11.52 -9.19 12.09
C ASP A 30 -10.53 -8.67 11.04
N VAL A 31 -9.59 -9.51 10.58
CA VAL A 31 -8.45 -9.05 9.78
C VAL A 31 -8.20 -9.96 8.58
N HIS A 32 -8.24 -9.38 7.40
CA HIS A 32 -8.09 -10.01 6.11
C HIS A 32 -6.82 -9.49 5.39
N PRO A 33 -5.62 -10.04 5.67
CA PRO A 33 -4.45 -9.74 4.86
C PRO A 33 -4.59 -10.43 3.51
N MET A 34 -4.29 -9.72 2.42
CA MET A 34 -4.45 -10.28 1.08
C MET A 34 -3.16 -10.24 0.26
N THR A 35 -3.06 -11.16 -0.69
CA THR A 35 -2.06 -11.14 -1.76
C THR A 35 -2.74 -10.83 -3.07
N LEU A 36 -2.24 -9.81 -3.77
CA LEU A 36 -2.76 -9.41 -5.07
C LEU A 36 -2.31 -10.36 -6.18
N THR A 37 -3.05 -10.41 -7.27
CA THR A 37 -2.74 -11.29 -8.41
C THR A 37 -1.37 -10.96 -9.00
N GLY A 38 -0.55 -12.00 -9.20
CA GLY A 38 0.75 -11.90 -9.86
C GLY A 38 1.95 -11.64 -8.94
N VAL A 39 1.75 -11.60 -7.61
CA VAL A 39 2.85 -11.44 -6.63
C VAL A 39 2.85 -12.54 -5.58
N ALA A 40 3.95 -12.70 -4.87
CA ALA A 40 4.17 -13.67 -3.78
C ALA A 40 3.68 -15.08 -4.17
N GLU A 41 2.87 -15.75 -3.33
CA GLU A 41 2.33 -17.08 -3.62
C GLU A 41 1.41 -17.13 -4.86
N ARG A 42 0.97 -15.96 -5.37
CA ARG A 42 0.19 -15.84 -6.61
C ARG A 42 1.05 -15.42 -7.81
N HIS A 43 2.39 -15.43 -7.67
CA HIS A 43 3.30 -15.01 -8.74
C HIS A 43 3.18 -15.87 -10.01
N HIS A 44 2.76 -17.12 -9.90
CA HIS A 44 2.48 -18.00 -11.05
C HIS A 44 1.39 -17.44 -11.99
N LEU A 45 0.63 -16.42 -11.55
CA LEU A 45 -0.37 -15.70 -12.35
C LEU A 45 0.19 -14.39 -12.94
N ALA A 46 1.47 -14.09 -12.76
CA ALA A 46 2.07 -12.88 -13.29
C ALA A 46 2.14 -12.93 -14.82
N GLY A 47 1.58 -11.90 -15.46
CA GLY A 47 1.56 -11.78 -16.92
C GLY A 47 1.32 -10.33 -17.34
N PRO A 48 1.49 -10.01 -18.64
CA PRO A 48 1.28 -8.67 -19.16
C PRO A 48 -0.18 -8.18 -19.06
N GLU A 49 -1.12 -9.09 -18.84
CA GLU A 49 -2.54 -8.81 -18.64
C GLU A 49 -2.88 -8.39 -17.20
N VAL A 50 -1.98 -8.62 -16.24
CA VAL A 50 -2.18 -8.19 -14.86
C VAL A 50 -1.94 -6.70 -14.75
N THR A 51 -3.00 -5.97 -14.39
CA THR A 51 -3.08 -4.51 -14.43
C THR A 51 -3.42 -3.94 -13.06
N LEU A 52 -3.39 -2.60 -12.92
CA LEU A 52 -3.93 -1.93 -11.74
C LEU A 52 -5.42 -2.28 -11.53
N GLU A 53 -6.17 -2.43 -12.62
CA GLU A 53 -7.57 -2.87 -12.58
C GLU A 53 -7.73 -4.27 -12.00
N THR A 54 -6.85 -5.21 -12.37
CA THR A 54 -6.84 -6.58 -11.81
C THR A 54 -6.71 -6.54 -10.29
N HIS A 55 -5.76 -5.74 -9.77
CA HIS A 55 -5.55 -5.58 -8.34
C HIS A 55 -6.75 -4.92 -7.64
N THR A 56 -7.39 -3.95 -8.30
CA THR A 56 -8.61 -3.33 -7.78
C THR A 56 -9.76 -4.34 -7.66
N ILE A 57 -9.92 -5.19 -8.68
CA ILE A 57 -10.94 -6.25 -8.67
C ILE A 57 -10.66 -7.28 -7.58
N ASP A 58 -9.40 -7.66 -7.34
CA ASP A 58 -9.03 -8.57 -6.24
C ASP A 58 -9.58 -8.04 -4.90
N ILE A 59 -9.40 -6.74 -4.62
CA ILE A 59 -9.87 -6.10 -3.38
C ILE A 59 -11.40 -6.06 -3.32
N VAL A 60 -12.05 -5.57 -4.40
CA VAL A 60 -13.51 -5.46 -4.46
C VAL A 60 -14.15 -6.83 -4.28
N ARG A 61 -13.64 -7.86 -4.96
CA ARG A 61 -14.21 -9.21 -4.89
C ARG A 61 -14.03 -9.83 -3.50
N LEU A 62 -12.91 -9.62 -2.82
CA LEU A 62 -12.76 -10.05 -1.42
C LEU A 62 -13.86 -9.42 -0.55
N ILE A 63 -14.02 -8.10 -0.62
CA ILE A 63 -15.01 -7.37 0.19
C ILE A 63 -16.45 -7.82 -0.10
N GLU A 64 -16.77 -8.08 -1.36
CA GLU A 64 -18.11 -8.52 -1.78
C GLU A 64 -18.40 -9.97 -1.40
N VAL A 65 -17.47 -10.89 -1.67
CA VAL A 65 -17.68 -12.34 -1.48
C VAL A 65 -17.74 -12.71 -0.01
N GLU A 66 -16.90 -12.08 0.82
CA GLU A 66 -16.93 -12.24 2.28
C GLU A 66 -18.01 -11.37 2.96
N ASP A 67 -18.84 -10.65 2.18
CA ASP A 67 -19.85 -9.67 2.63
C ASP A 67 -19.32 -8.70 3.72
N LEU A 68 -18.07 -8.26 3.59
CA LEU A 68 -17.45 -7.36 4.56
C LEU A 68 -18.12 -5.99 4.53
N ARG A 69 -18.29 -5.40 5.72
CA ARG A 69 -18.91 -4.09 5.92
C ARG A 69 -18.12 -3.27 6.93
N ASP A 70 -18.28 -1.95 6.85
CA ASP A 70 -17.56 -0.99 7.69
C ASP A 70 -16.05 -1.23 7.70
N VAL A 71 -15.51 -1.58 6.52
CA VAL A 71 -14.12 -1.99 6.33
C VAL A 71 -13.16 -0.83 6.54
N LEU A 72 -12.15 -1.03 7.35
CA LEU A 72 -10.92 -0.24 7.36
C LEU A 72 -9.99 -0.82 6.29
N LEU A 73 -9.98 -0.18 5.12
CA LEU A 73 -9.23 -0.63 3.97
C LEU A 73 -7.83 -0.01 4.00
N VAL A 74 -6.82 -0.82 4.30
CA VAL A 74 -5.44 -0.39 4.52
C VAL A 74 -4.61 -0.70 3.28
N GLY A 75 -3.96 0.32 2.70
CA GLY A 75 -3.06 0.16 1.56
C GLY A 75 -1.67 0.69 1.87
N HIS A 76 -0.66 -0.16 1.73
CA HIS A 76 0.74 0.21 1.87
C HIS A 76 1.36 0.56 0.52
N SER A 77 2.10 1.67 0.43
CA SER A 77 2.92 2.04 -0.73
C SER A 77 2.14 1.88 -2.05
N GLY A 78 2.62 1.12 -3.03
CA GLY A 78 1.94 0.82 -4.29
C GLY A 78 0.55 0.18 -4.14
N GLY A 79 0.23 -0.42 -3.00
CA GLY A 79 -1.11 -0.93 -2.68
C GLY A 79 -2.15 0.16 -2.44
N GLY A 80 -1.73 1.42 -2.23
CA GLY A 80 -2.64 2.55 -2.08
C GLY A 80 -3.44 2.86 -3.35
N MET A 81 -2.89 2.57 -4.53
CA MET A 81 -3.55 2.85 -5.81
C MET A 81 -4.80 1.97 -6.02
N PRO A 82 -4.69 0.63 -5.97
CA PRO A 82 -5.88 -0.22 -6.11
C PRO A 82 -6.86 -0.05 -4.94
N VAL A 83 -6.37 0.29 -3.73
CA VAL A 83 -7.22 0.62 -2.58
C VAL A 83 -8.07 1.86 -2.84
N ALA A 84 -7.48 2.92 -3.39
CA ALA A 84 -8.21 4.13 -3.75
C ALA A 84 -9.32 3.85 -4.78
N GLN A 85 -9.03 3.07 -5.82
CA GLN A 85 -10.02 2.66 -6.82
C GLN A 85 -11.11 1.76 -6.24
N ALA A 86 -10.74 0.80 -5.38
CA ALA A 86 -11.69 -0.09 -4.72
C ALA A 86 -12.65 0.67 -3.81
N ALA A 87 -12.14 1.64 -3.04
CA ALA A 87 -12.96 2.48 -2.18
C ALA A 87 -13.99 3.30 -2.98
N ASP A 88 -13.65 3.77 -4.17
CA ASP A 88 -14.61 4.47 -5.05
C ASP A 88 -15.71 3.54 -5.59
N ARG A 89 -15.44 2.22 -5.73
CA ARG A 89 -16.39 1.26 -6.30
C ARG A 89 -17.38 0.69 -5.32
N VAL A 90 -16.93 0.49 -4.08
CA VAL A 90 -17.75 -0.09 -3.01
C VAL A 90 -17.77 0.83 -1.78
N PRO A 91 -18.05 2.15 -1.95
CA PRO A 91 -17.92 3.14 -0.87
C PRO A 91 -18.84 2.86 0.31
N ASP A 92 -19.97 2.18 0.08
CA ASP A 92 -20.93 1.83 1.12
C ASP A 92 -20.47 0.69 2.02
N ARG A 93 -19.39 0.01 1.65
CA ARG A 93 -18.76 -1.06 2.43
C ARG A 93 -17.52 -0.59 3.21
N ILE A 94 -17.04 0.62 2.92
CA ILE A 94 -15.79 1.14 3.48
C ILE A 94 -16.08 2.23 4.51
N ALA A 95 -15.64 2.01 5.74
CA ALA A 95 -15.70 3.02 6.79
C ALA A 95 -14.59 4.06 6.63
N ARG A 96 -13.38 3.61 6.27
CA ARG A 96 -12.21 4.48 6.09
C ARG A 96 -11.16 3.81 5.22
N VAL A 97 -10.42 4.62 4.44
CA VAL A 97 -9.18 4.19 3.79
C VAL A 97 -8.00 4.67 4.62
N VAL A 98 -7.07 3.75 4.92
CA VAL A 98 -5.82 4.04 5.63
C VAL A 98 -4.65 3.83 4.67
N TYR A 99 -3.96 4.91 4.34
CA TYR A 99 -2.73 4.87 3.55
C TYR A 99 -1.54 4.73 4.49
N VAL A 100 -0.72 3.71 4.28
CA VAL A 100 0.53 3.51 5.02
C VAL A 100 1.67 3.79 4.06
N GLU A 101 2.46 4.85 4.29
CA GLU A 101 3.51 5.31 3.37
C GLU A 101 3.00 5.44 1.92
N SER A 102 1.80 5.97 1.76
CA SER A 102 1.09 6.06 0.48
C SER A 102 0.09 7.22 0.48
N GLY A 103 -0.60 7.41 -0.65
CA GLY A 103 -1.68 8.39 -0.77
C GLY A 103 -2.56 8.13 -1.98
N PRO A 104 -3.74 8.74 -2.06
CA PRO A 104 -4.63 8.61 -3.20
C PRO A 104 -4.13 9.50 -4.35
N LEU A 105 -3.54 8.92 -5.37
CA LEU A 105 -3.16 9.67 -6.57
C LEU A 105 -4.39 10.26 -7.26
N PRO A 106 -4.24 11.42 -7.92
CA PRO A 106 -5.27 12.00 -8.77
C PRO A 106 -5.68 11.07 -9.92
N ASP A 107 -6.91 11.23 -10.38
CA ASP A 107 -7.39 10.54 -11.58
C ASP A 107 -6.46 10.77 -12.77
N GLY A 108 -6.21 9.71 -13.53
CA GLY A 108 -5.33 9.75 -14.70
C GLY A 108 -3.82 9.70 -14.41
N THR A 109 -3.40 9.66 -13.14
CA THR A 109 -1.98 9.60 -12.76
C THR A 109 -1.57 8.16 -12.46
N ALA A 110 -0.44 7.70 -13.00
CA ALA A 110 0.14 6.41 -12.65
C ALA A 110 1.13 6.54 -11.47
N GLN A 111 1.31 5.46 -10.70
CA GLN A 111 2.34 5.41 -9.66
C GLN A 111 3.74 5.70 -10.26
N PHE A 112 3.98 5.20 -11.45
CA PHE A 112 5.26 5.39 -12.16
C PHE A 112 5.53 6.85 -12.50
N ASP A 113 4.50 7.68 -12.67
CA ASP A 113 4.64 9.12 -12.96
C ASP A 113 5.14 9.91 -11.74
N THR A 114 5.05 9.35 -10.53
CA THR A 114 5.56 9.98 -9.31
C THR A 114 7.05 9.73 -9.08
N VAL A 115 7.64 8.82 -9.85
CA VAL A 115 9.07 8.48 -9.75
C VAL A 115 9.87 9.52 -10.55
N PRO A 116 11.01 10.01 -10.03
CA PRO A 116 11.88 10.94 -10.76
C PRO A 116 12.27 10.42 -12.15
N PRO A 117 12.37 11.26 -13.19
CA PRO A 117 12.62 10.83 -14.56
C PRO A 117 13.87 9.95 -14.74
N GLU A 118 14.94 10.26 -14.00
CA GLU A 118 16.19 9.46 -14.05
C GLU A 118 15.96 8.04 -13.51
N GLU A 119 15.19 7.92 -12.44
CA GLU A 119 14.86 6.61 -11.88
C GLU A 119 13.88 5.84 -12.76
N GLN A 120 12.90 6.53 -13.38
CA GLN A 120 12.05 5.90 -14.40
C GLN A 120 12.89 5.30 -15.53
N GLN A 121 13.92 6.02 -16.00
CA GLN A 121 14.81 5.52 -17.06
C GLN A 121 15.59 4.28 -16.61
N ARG A 122 16.11 4.28 -15.39
CA ARG A 122 16.80 3.12 -14.80
C ARG A 122 15.88 1.91 -14.70
N LEU A 123 14.68 2.10 -14.19
CA LEU A 123 13.68 1.03 -14.07
C LEU A 123 13.28 0.47 -15.43
N ARG A 124 13.04 1.35 -16.43
CA ARG A 124 12.76 0.91 -17.80
C ARG A 124 13.92 0.12 -18.41
N ALA A 125 15.15 0.54 -18.17
CA ALA A 125 16.33 -0.19 -18.65
C ALA A 125 16.47 -1.55 -17.96
N ALA A 126 16.17 -1.65 -16.67
CA ALA A 126 16.20 -2.91 -15.93
C ALA A 126 15.09 -3.89 -16.36
N ILE A 127 13.92 -3.37 -16.75
CA ILE A 127 12.78 -4.17 -17.23
C ILE A 127 13.02 -4.63 -18.68
N GLY A 128 13.64 -3.80 -19.52
CA GLY A 128 13.83 -4.07 -20.95
C GLY A 128 12.48 -4.25 -21.65
N ASP A 129 12.37 -5.30 -22.47
CA ASP A 129 11.13 -5.69 -23.16
C ASP A 129 10.19 -6.53 -22.27
N GLY A 130 10.52 -6.66 -20.98
CA GLY A 130 9.74 -7.44 -20.02
C GLY A 130 8.48 -6.72 -19.54
N HIS A 131 7.68 -7.45 -18.77
CA HIS A 131 6.43 -6.98 -18.17
C HIS A 131 6.42 -7.05 -16.64
N LEU A 132 7.60 -7.25 -16.03
CA LEU A 132 7.76 -7.38 -14.59
C LEU A 132 8.77 -6.35 -14.08
N LEU A 133 8.40 -5.62 -13.02
CA LEU A 133 9.27 -4.71 -12.29
C LEU A 133 10.01 -5.52 -11.21
N PRO A 134 11.34 -5.66 -11.28
CA PRO A 134 12.11 -6.41 -10.30
C PRO A 134 12.02 -5.76 -8.92
N PRO A 135 12.09 -6.55 -7.83
CA PRO A 135 12.21 -5.99 -6.48
C PRO A 135 13.57 -5.28 -6.32
N PRO A 136 13.68 -4.31 -5.39
CA PRO A 136 14.95 -3.69 -5.06
C PRO A 136 15.91 -4.71 -4.43
N ALA A 137 17.18 -4.35 -4.35
CA ALA A 137 18.22 -5.24 -3.80
C ALA A 137 18.12 -5.47 -2.28
N TRP A 138 17.28 -4.70 -1.59
CA TRP A 138 17.14 -4.72 -0.13
C TRP A 138 18.48 -4.53 0.60
N ASP A 139 19.27 -3.56 0.11
CA ASP A 139 20.58 -3.20 0.65
C ASP A 139 20.50 -1.91 1.47
N PRO A 140 20.63 -1.99 2.82
CA PRO A 140 20.58 -0.82 3.68
C PRO A 140 21.70 0.22 3.42
N ALA A 141 22.80 -0.18 2.79
CA ALA A 141 23.85 0.78 2.41
C ALA A 141 23.42 1.64 1.21
N ALA A 142 22.60 1.08 0.31
CA ALA A 142 22.07 1.80 -0.86
C ALA A 142 20.79 2.59 -0.52
N ASP A 143 19.97 2.11 0.40
CA ASP A 143 18.69 2.73 0.77
C ASP A 143 18.48 2.76 2.29
N PRO A 144 19.30 3.54 3.04
CA PRO A 144 19.26 3.57 4.49
C PRO A 144 17.96 4.15 5.06
N THR A 145 17.30 5.04 4.33
CA THR A 145 16.06 5.70 4.79
C THR A 145 14.87 4.75 4.73
N ASN A 146 14.63 4.15 3.58
CA ASN A 146 13.48 3.27 3.41
C ASN A 146 13.63 1.96 4.20
N LEU A 147 14.86 1.44 4.34
CA LEU A 147 15.14 0.20 5.08
C LEU A 147 15.42 0.42 6.58
N ALA A 148 15.22 1.65 7.09
CA ALA A 148 15.42 1.94 8.50
C ALA A 148 14.56 1.03 9.40
N GLY A 149 15.15 0.53 10.49
CA GLY A 149 14.45 -0.34 11.45
C GLY A 149 14.31 -1.81 11.04
N LEU A 150 14.73 -2.19 9.83
CA LEU A 150 14.77 -3.59 9.41
C LEU A 150 16.06 -4.25 9.87
N ASP A 151 15.95 -5.38 10.55
CA ASP A 151 17.09 -6.22 10.93
C ASP A 151 17.47 -7.20 9.80
N GLU A 152 18.65 -7.82 9.91
CA GLU A 152 19.13 -8.74 8.87
C GLU A 152 18.22 -9.96 8.63
N PRO A 153 17.60 -10.60 9.65
CA PRO A 153 16.58 -11.62 9.41
C PRO A 153 15.40 -11.14 8.55
N THR A 154 14.91 -9.92 8.78
CA THR A 154 13.82 -9.32 8.00
C THR A 154 14.27 -8.98 6.58
N LEU A 155 15.48 -8.46 6.40
CA LEU A 155 16.06 -8.21 5.07
C LEU A 155 16.26 -9.51 4.30
N ALA A 156 16.69 -10.58 4.96
CA ALA A 156 16.80 -11.92 4.35
C ALA A 156 15.43 -12.44 3.91
N LEU A 157 14.39 -12.26 4.74
CA LEU A 157 13.01 -12.61 4.41
C LEU A 157 12.50 -11.83 3.18
N LEU A 158 12.79 -10.53 3.09
CA LEU A 158 12.44 -9.71 1.93
C LEU A 158 13.13 -10.22 0.65
N ARG A 159 14.42 -10.53 0.70
CA ARG A 159 15.17 -11.09 -0.43
C ARG A 159 14.65 -12.44 -0.90
N GLU A 160 14.13 -13.26 0.03
CA GLU A 160 13.59 -14.58 -0.26
C GLU A 160 12.15 -14.54 -0.77
N GLN A 161 11.28 -13.71 -0.16
CA GLN A 161 9.83 -13.77 -0.36
C GLN A 161 9.31 -12.72 -1.36
N ALA A 162 10.07 -11.64 -1.62
CA ALA A 162 9.64 -10.63 -2.59
C ALA A 162 9.70 -11.20 -4.01
N THR A 163 8.67 -10.93 -4.78
CA THR A 163 8.57 -11.38 -6.18
C THR A 163 8.46 -10.19 -7.13
N PRO A 164 8.88 -10.32 -8.40
CA PRO A 164 8.67 -9.26 -9.38
C PRO A 164 7.20 -8.83 -9.47
N GLN A 165 6.99 -7.53 -9.62
CA GLN A 165 5.68 -6.89 -9.70
C GLN A 165 5.21 -6.79 -11.15
N PRO A 166 3.97 -7.17 -11.50
CA PRO A 166 3.43 -6.90 -12.83
C PRO A 166 3.48 -5.40 -13.15
N LEU A 167 4.17 -5.04 -14.23
CA LEU A 167 4.53 -3.65 -14.54
C LEU A 167 3.31 -2.73 -14.68
N ARG A 168 2.24 -3.23 -15.30
CA ARG A 168 1.03 -2.45 -15.53
C ARG A 168 0.31 -2.05 -14.25
N THR A 169 0.58 -2.69 -13.13
CA THR A 169 0.05 -2.25 -11.82
C THR A 169 0.67 -0.93 -11.35
N ALA A 170 1.86 -0.59 -11.86
CA ALA A 170 2.56 0.66 -11.59
C ALA A 170 2.40 1.71 -12.69
N THR A 171 2.22 1.28 -13.95
CA THR A 171 2.18 2.18 -15.11
C THR A 171 0.78 2.48 -15.64
N ASP A 172 -0.23 1.68 -15.28
CA ASP A 172 -1.60 2.04 -15.60
C ASP A 172 -2.06 3.21 -14.72
N PRO A 173 -2.74 4.21 -15.29
CA PRO A 173 -3.23 5.35 -14.53
C PRO A 173 -4.36 4.94 -13.58
N VAL A 174 -4.40 5.56 -12.40
CA VAL A 174 -5.52 5.46 -11.47
C VAL A 174 -6.79 5.97 -12.16
N ARG A 175 -7.87 5.25 -12.00
CA ARG A 175 -9.20 5.61 -12.53
C ARG A 175 -10.16 5.84 -11.37
N ARG A 176 -10.33 7.11 -11.01
CA ARG A 176 -11.25 7.52 -9.95
C ARG A 176 -12.64 7.71 -10.54
N THR A 177 -13.64 7.11 -9.93
CA THR A 177 -15.03 7.19 -10.42
C THR A 177 -15.81 8.36 -9.85
N GLY A 178 -15.20 9.14 -8.94
CA GLY A 178 -15.86 10.27 -8.29
C GLY A 178 -17.05 9.86 -7.41
N GLY A 179 -17.01 8.65 -6.87
CA GLY A 179 -18.02 8.13 -5.94
C GLY A 179 -18.14 8.93 -4.64
N ARG A 180 -18.98 8.46 -3.72
CA ARG A 180 -19.12 9.07 -2.39
C ARG A 180 -17.74 9.13 -1.70
N PRO A 181 -17.31 10.32 -1.22
CA PRO A 181 -16.04 10.43 -0.51
C PRO A 181 -16.01 9.52 0.73
N VAL A 182 -14.96 8.70 0.83
CA VAL A 182 -14.70 7.87 1.99
C VAL A 182 -13.66 8.58 2.87
N PRO A 183 -13.85 8.65 4.20
CA PRO A 183 -12.85 9.21 5.10
C PRO A 183 -11.48 8.58 4.92
N THR A 184 -10.42 9.37 5.01
CA THR A 184 -9.04 8.91 4.84
C THR A 184 -8.22 9.06 6.11
N ALA A 185 -7.18 8.26 6.24
CA ALA A 185 -6.10 8.42 7.19
C ALA A 185 -4.76 8.12 6.53
N LEU A 186 -3.69 8.74 7.01
CA LEU A 186 -2.31 8.45 6.62
C LEU A 186 -1.52 8.00 7.85
N VAL A 187 -0.70 6.97 7.68
CA VAL A 187 0.41 6.64 8.57
C VAL A 187 1.70 6.97 7.83
N ALA A 188 2.37 8.04 8.25
CA ALA A 188 3.63 8.49 7.69
C ALA A 188 4.79 7.95 8.55
N SER A 189 5.79 7.37 7.91
CA SER A 189 6.95 6.77 8.58
C SER A 189 8.26 7.44 8.16
N THR A 190 8.52 7.55 6.86
CA THR A 190 9.74 8.17 6.32
C THR A 190 9.68 9.69 6.28
N PHE A 191 8.49 10.28 6.32
CA PHE A 191 8.29 11.72 6.31
C PHE A 191 7.67 12.21 7.62
N PRO A 192 8.25 13.22 8.29
CA PRO A 192 7.61 13.90 9.42
C PRO A 192 6.26 14.51 9.02
N LEU A 193 5.28 14.51 9.91
CA LEU A 193 3.95 15.11 9.62
C LEU A 193 3.99 16.58 9.25
N THR A 194 5.00 17.33 9.70
CA THR A 194 5.22 18.72 9.28
C THR A 194 5.43 18.82 7.78
N VAL A 195 6.28 17.96 7.22
CA VAL A 195 6.56 17.88 5.78
C VAL A 195 5.32 17.41 5.01
N VAL A 196 4.61 16.40 5.53
CA VAL A 196 3.35 15.93 4.91
C VAL A 196 2.31 17.05 4.82
N ARG A 197 2.14 17.85 5.89
CA ARG A 197 1.21 18.99 5.90
C ARG A 197 1.60 20.05 4.87
N GLU A 198 2.88 20.39 4.80
CA GLU A 198 3.41 21.32 3.80
C GLU A 198 3.14 20.83 2.38
N MET A 199 3.35 19.54 2.12
CA MET A 199 3.06 18.94 0.81
C MET A 199 1.55 18.96 0.47
N ILE A 200 0.66 18.75 1.44
CA ILE A 200 -0.79 18.88 1.27
C ILE A 200 -1.14 20.34 0.90
N ASP A 201 -0.62 21.31 1.64
CA ASP A 201 -0.88 22.73 1.45
C ASP A 201 -0.36 23.24 0.10
N GLN A 202 0.75 22.67 -0.37
CA GLN A 202 1.33 22.97 -1.69
C GLN A 202 0.62 22.24 -2.84
N GLY A 203 -0.36 21.38 -2.56
CA GLY A 203 -1.07 20.62 -3.57
C GLY A 203 -0.26 19.50 -4.21
N HIS A 204 0.69 18.93 -3.47
CA HIS A 204 1.50 17.80 -3.98
C HIS A 204 0.59 16.62 -4.37
N PRO A 205 0.70 16.06 -5.60
CA PRO A 205 -0.23 15.07 -6.14
C PRO A 205 -0.45 13.85 -5.24
N TYR A 206 0.59 13.41 -4.54
CA TYR A 206 0.54 12.24 -3.66
C TYR A 206 -0.22 12.47 -2.36
N PHE A 207 -0.28 13.72 -1.87
CA PHE A 207 -0.79 14.04 -0.54
C PHE A 207 -2.04 14.93 -0.55
N THR A 208 -2.32 15.63 -1.65
CA THR A 208 -3.44 16.57 -1.71
C THR A 208 -4.79 15.90 -1.47
N GLY A 209 -4.95 14.62 -1.88
CA GLY A 209 -6.15 13.84 -1.63
C GLY A 209 -6.33 13.40 -0.16
N LEU A 210 -5.37 13.73 0.72
CA LEU A 210 -5.44 13.50 2.17
C LEU A 210 -5.88 14.75 2.95
N ALA A 211 -6.16 15.86 2.25
CA ALA A 211 -6.65 17.08 2.88
C ALA A 211 -7.93 16.81 3.69
N GLY A 212 -7.92 17.15 4.99
CA GLY A 212 -9.01 16.84 5.92
C GLY A 212 -9.02 15.41 6.46
N GLY A 213 -8.11 14.53 6.00
CA GLY A 213 -7.89 13.20 6.57
C GLY A 213 -7.16 13.23 7.91
N ARG A 214 -7.13 12.08 8.59
CA ARG A 214 -6.35 11.91 9.83
C ARG A 214 -4.90 11.58 9.49
N LEU A 215 -3.97 12.20 10.20
CA LEU A 215 -2.53 12.00 9.99
C LEU A 215 -1.90 11.44 11.26
N PHE A 216 -1.22 10.32 11.12
CA PHE A 216 -0.48 9.63 12.18
C PHE A 216 1.00 9.55 11.80
N GLU A 217 1.88 9.69 12.76
CA GLU A 217 3.32 9.54 12.58
C GLU A 217 3.79 8.27 13.27
N LEU A 218 4.55 7.47 12.53
CA LEU A 218 5.21 6.27 13.04
C LEU A 218 6.65 6.26 12.51
N PRO A 219 7.59 6.95 13.17
CA PRO A 219 8.95 7.16 12.67
C PRO A 219 9.69 5.83 12.53
N THR A 220 9.84 5.35 11.30
CA THR A 220 10.60 4.16 10.92
C THR A 220 10.84 4.19 9.40
N GLY A 221 11.31 3.08 8.80
CA GLY A 221 11.45 2.95 7.36
C GLY A 221 10.13 2.78 6.62
N HIS A 222 10.24 2.60 5.30
CA HIS A 222 9.09 2.52 4.38
C HIS A 222 8.19 1.28 4.60
N TRP A 223 8.65 0.27 5.32
CA TRP A 223 7.92 -0.97 5.61
C TRP A 223 7.57 -1.12 7.10
N PRO A 224 6.71 -0.23 7.66
CA PRO A 224 6.40 -0.23 9.10
C PRO A 224 5.75 -1.53 9.58
N MET A 225 5.09 -2.29 8.70
CA MET A 225 4.55 -3.61 9.04
C MET A 225 5.63 -4.65 9.38
N LEU A 226 6.88 -4.40 8.97
CA LEU A 226 8.05 -5.25 9.22
C LEU A 226 9.00 -4.64 10.24
N SER A 227 9.23 -3.32 10.19
CA SER A 227 10.19 -2.63 11.07
C SER A 227 9.59 -2.24 12.43
N GLU A 228 8.29 -1.94 12.50
CA GLU A 228 7.59 -1.50 13.71
C GLU A 228 6.14 -2.03 13.77
N PRO A 229 5.96 -3.37 13.66
CA PRO A 229 4.63 -3.98 13.54
C PRO A 229 3.72 -3.69 14.73
N LYS A 230 4.28 -3.58 15.94
CA LYS A 230 3.52 -3.25 17.14
C LYS A 230 3.02 -1.81 17.09
N GLY A 231 3.88 -0.85 16.76
CA GLY A 231 3.51 0.56 16.61
C GLY A 231 2.45 0.74 15.51
N LEU A 232 2.59 0.06 14.37
CA LEU A 232 1.60 0.10 13.31
C LEU A 232 0.26 -0.48 13.76
N ALA A 233 0.25 -1.61 14.48
CA ALA A 233 -0.97 -2.18 15.02
C ALA A 233 -1.63 -1.26 16.06
N ASP A 234 -0.85 -0.52 16.88
CA ASP A 234 -1.36 0.46 17.83
C ASP A 234 -2.04 1.63 17.10
N VAL A 235 -1.45 2.15 16.02
CA VAL A 235 -2.05 3.21 15.19
C VAL A 235 -3.32 2.72 14.51
N LEU A 236 -3.31 1.54 13.89
CA LEU A 236 -4.49 0.99 13.21
C LEU A 236 -5.65 0.73 14.19
N ASP A 237 -5.37 0.24 15.41
CA ASP A 237 -6.37 0.09 16.47
C ASP A 237 -6.93 1.45 16.94
N ALA A 238 -6.09 2.48 17.01
CA ALA A 238 -6.56 3.84 17.32
C ALA A 238 -7.49 4.38 16.22
N VAL A 239 -7.16 4.17 14.94
CA VAL A 239 -8.03 4.52 13.81
C VAL A 239 -9.38 3.81 13.87
N ALA A 240 -9.41 2.56 14.35
CA ALA A 240 -10.64 1.76 14.46
C ALA A 240 -11.61 2.22 15.58
N ARG A 241 -11.12 3.02 16.53
CA ARG A 241 -11.93 3.51 17.69
C ARG A 241 -12.58 4.87 17.42
N GLU A 242 -12.28 5.50 16.33
CA GLU A 242 -12.84 6.80 15.90
C GLU A 242 -14.11 6.65 15.05
#